data_a0dc9361c4c66b692678a14819930a4a
#
_entry.id   a0dc9361c4c66b692678a14819930a4a
#
_cell.length_a   1.000
_cell.length_b   1.000
_cell.length_c   1.000
_cell.angle_alpha   90.00
_cell.angle_beta   90.00
_cell.angle_gamma   90.00
#
_symmetry.space_group_name_H-M   'P 1'
#
loop_
_entity.id
_entity.type
_entity.pdbx_description
1 polymer ?
#
loop_
_entity_poly.entity_id
_entity_poly.type
_entity_poly.pdbx_seq_one_letter_code
_entity_poly.pdbx_strand_id
1 'polypeptide(L)'
;MRFDAVIFDLDGVICSTDEYHYKAWKAMADGMGIPFDRTINNRLRGVSRMASLEIILEKYHGPALSDEEKARLAEQKNDLYRESLKEMSPADLPAEVKETLDTLRGMGLKLAIGSSSKNTPFILKQIGLGGWFDAVSDGNNITRSKPDPEVFVKAAEMLGIPAERCLVVEDAVSGAEAGHRGGMKVACVGDAAKNGAGDWNMESVRELIDITKG
;
A
#
# COMPACT_ATOMS: atom_id res chain seq x y z
N MET A 1 8.96 15.72 20.35
CA MET A 1 8.16 15.05 19.29
C MET A 1 7.51 13.81 19.88
N ARG A 2 6.28 13.57 19.52
CA ARG A 2 5.48 12.43 19.99
C ARG A 2 5.97 11.09 19.41
N PHE A 3 6.52 11.12 18.20
CA PHE A 3 7.00 9.96 17.45
C PHE A 3 8.48 10.13 17.09
N ASP A 4 9.16 9.01 16.85
CA ASP A 4 10.53 8.95 16.35
C ASP A 4 10.58 8.49 14.89
N ALA A 5 9.51 7.83 14.42
CA ALA A 5 9.38 7.37 13.04
C ALA A 5 7.97 7.53 12.49
N VAL A 6 7.91 7.64 11.15
CA VAL A 6 6.66 7.52 10.38
C VAL A 6 6.83 6.39 9.36
N ILE A 7 5.88 5.46 9.35
CA ILE A 7 5.85 4.31 8.45
C ILE A 7 4.66 4.47 7.50
N PHE A 8 4.94 4.65 6.23
CA PHE A 8 3.93 4.91 5.20
C PHE A 8 3.52 3.63 4.48
N ASP A 9 2.22 3.43 4.26
CA ASP A 9 1.84 2.61 3.12
C ASP A 9 2.31 3.29 1.82
N LEU A 10 2.37 2.50 0.74
CA LEU A 10 2.83 2.99 -0.55
C LEU A 10 1.67 3.46 -1.42
N ASP A 11 0.71 2.56 -1.68
CA ASP A 11 -0.35 2.77 -2.66
C ASP A 11 -1.53 3.53 -2.04
N GLY A 12 -1.85 4.70 -2.58
CA GLY A 12 -2.85 5.59 -2.01
C GLY A 12 -2.32 6.58 -0.96
N VAL A 13 -1.05 6.43 -0.53
CA VAL A 13 -0.39 7.33 0.42
C VAL A 13 0.79 8.06 -0.22
N ILE A 14 1.80 7.34 -0.71
CA ILE A 14 2.99 7.93 -1.36
C ILE A 14 2.71 8.23 -2.84
N CYS A 15 2.09 7.29 -3.54
CA CYS A 15 1.68 7.42 -4.92
C CYS A 15 0.40 6.60 -5.16
N SER A 16 -0.22 6.74 -6.33
CA SER A 16 -1.37 5.91 -6.69
C SER A 16 -0.99 4.93 -7.80
N THR A 17 -1.21 3.64 -7.55
CA THR A 17 -1.09 2.59 -8.54
C THR A 17 -2.44 1.98 -8.93
N ASP A 18 -3.54 2.53 -8.44
CA ASP A 18 -4.92 2.06 -8.65
C ASP A 18 -5.25 1.83 -10.13
N GLU A 19 -4.88 2.79 -11.00
CA GLU A 19 -5.17 2.71 -12.44
C GLU A 19 -4.40 1.57 -13.10
N TYR A 20 -3.15 1.36 -12.72
CA TYR A 20 -2.33 0.25 -13.21
C TYR A 20 -2.88 -1.10 -12.75
N HIS A 21 -3.32 -1.19 -11.49
CA HIS A 21 -4.00 -2.38 -10.96
C HIS A 21 -5.29 -2.66 -11.71
N TYR A 22 -6.13 -1.63 -11.90
CA TYR A 22 -7.39 -1.76 -12.63
C TYR A 22 -7.17 -2.28 -14.04
N LYS A 23 -6.28 -1.66 -14.80
CA LYS A 23 -5.98 -2.08 -16.19
C LYS A 23 -5.49 -3.53 -16.28
N ALA A 24 -4.61 -3.94 -15.37
CA ALA A 24 -4.07 -5.29 -15.36
C ALA A 24 -5.14 -6.34 -14.98
N TRP A 25 -5.97 -6.09 -13.98
CA TRP A 25 -7.09 -6.97 -13.62
C TRP A 25 -8.16 -7.00 -14.72
N LYS A 26 -8.45 -5.84 -15.32
CA LYS A 26 -9.39 -5.75 -16.44
C LYS A 26 -8.94 -6.58 -17.63
N ALA A 27 -7.69 -6.48 -18.03
CA ALA A 27 -7.14 -7.26 -19.15
C ALA A 27 -7.21 -8.77 -18.87
N MET A 28 -6.90 -9.22 -17.66
CA MET A 28 -7.02 -10.62 -17.25
C MET A 28 -8.48 -11.08 -17.27
N ALA A 29 -9.39 -10.31 -16.67
CA ALA A 29 -10.82 -10.63 -16.60
C ALA A 29 -11.46 -10.67 -18.01
N ASP A 30 -11.14 -9.72 -18.88
CA ASP A 30 -11.62 -9.68 -20.27
C ASP A 30 -11.15 -10.92 -21.06
N GLY A 31 -9.90 -11.35 -20.85
CA GLY A 31 -9.36 -12.57 -21.47
C GLY A 31 -10.10 -13.85 -21.04
N MET A 32 -10.77 -13.82 -19.91
CA MET A 32 -11.60 -14.91 -19.37
C MET A 32 -13.11 -14.71 -19.61
N GLY A 33 -13.53 -13.61 -20.25
CA GLY A 33 -14.94 -13.26 -20.42
C GLY A 33 -15.65 -12.90 -19.10
N ILE A 34 -14.91 -12.46 -18.08
CA ILE A 34 -15.46 -12.07 -16.77
C ILE A 34 -15.78 -10.57 -16.79
N PRO A 35 -17.02 -10.17 -16.48
CA PRO A 35 -17.36 -8.76 -16.28
C PRO A 35 -16.55 -8.15 -15.13
N PHE A 36 -15.74 -7.11 -15.41
CA PHE A 36 -14.94 -6.42 -14.41
C PHE A 36 -15.04 -4.91 -14.61
N ASP A 37 -15.43 -4.21 -13.56
CA ASP A 37 -15.64 -2.77 -13.54
C ASP A 37 -15.00 -2.10 -12.31
N ARG A 38 -15.15 -0.80 -12.20
CA ARG A 38 -14.62 -0.02 -11.07
C ARG A 38 -15.26 -0.41 -9.72
N THR A 39 -16.50 -0.88 -9.72
CA THR A 39 -17.18 -1.33 -8.50
C THR A 39 -16.53 -2.58 -7.95
N ILE A 40 -16.24 -3.55 -8.81
CA ILE A 40 -15.51 -4.77 -8.44
C ILE A 40 -14.09 -4.41 -8.02
N ASN A 41 -13.42 -3.53 -8.77
CA ASN A 41 -12.05 -3.09 -8.46
C ASN A 41 -11.94 -2.46 -7.06
N ASN A 42 -12.92 -1.69 -6.61
CA ASN A 42 -12.91 -1.08 -5.27
C ASN A 42 -12.89 -2.12 -4.15
N ARG A 43 -13.45 -3.33 -4.38
CA ARG A 43 -13.41 -4.45 -3.43
C ARG A 43 -12.01 -5.07 -3.30
N LEU A 44 -11.10 -4.78 -4.22
CA LEU A 44 -9.75 -5.34 -4.26
C LEU A 44 -8.74 -4.52 -3.45
N ARG A 45 -9.12 -3.33 -2.98
CA ARG A 45 -8.23 -2.46 -2.23
C ARG A 45 -7.84 -3.07 -0.89
N GLY A 46 -6.55 -3.06 -0.58
CA GLY A 46 -6.03 -3.57 0.69
C GLY A 46 -6.04 -5.10 0.84
N VAL A 47 -6.52 -5.86 -0.17
CA VAL A 47 -6.51 -7.31 -0.12
C VAL A 47 -5.35 -7.92 -0.92
N SER A 48 -4.96 -9.15 -0.56
CA SER A 48 -3.88 -9.85 -1.25
C SER A 48 -4.22 -10.15 -2.72
N ARG A 49 -3.19 -10.39 -3.55
CA ARG A 49 -3.37 -10.73 -4.97
C ARG A 49 -4.29 -11.94 -5.17
N MET A 50 -4.12 -13.00 -4.36
CA MET A 50 -4.95 -14.20 -4.48
C MET A 50 -6.39 -13.94 -4.03
N ALA A 51 -6.59 -13.20 -2.93
CA ALA A 51 -7.93 -12.80 -2.49
C ALA A 51 -8.63 -11.90 -3.52
N SER A 52 -7.89 -11.00 -4.18
CA SER A 52 -8.41 -10.19 -5.30
C SER A 52 -8.89 -11.06 -6.47
N LEU A 53 -8.10 -12.08 -6.82
CA LEU A 53 -8.50 -13.02 -7.88
C LEU A 53 -9.78 -13.77 -7.50
N GLU A 54 -9.92 -14.25 -6.27
CA GLU A 54 -11.15 -14.94 -5.82
C GLU A 54 -12.37 -14.02 -5.92
N ILE A 55 -12.27 -12.75 -5.57
CA ILE A 55 -13.34 -11.76 -5.73
C ILE A 55 -13.73 -11.60 -7.21
N ILE A 56 -12.77 -11.56 -8.13
CA ILE A 56 -13.06 -11.47 -9.57
C ILE A 56 -13.73 -12.76 -10.06
N LEU A 57 -13.26 -13.92 -9.60
CA LEU A 57 -13.79 -15.23 -9.97
C LEU A 57 -15.23 -15.49 -9.46
N GLU A 58 -15.78 -14.68 -8.53
CA GLU A 58 -17.21 -14.75 -8.17
C GLU A 58 -18.13 -14.59 -9.39
N LYS A 59 -17.66 -13.94 -10.46
CA LYS A 59 -18.40 -13.72 -11.72
C LYS A 59 -17.96 -14.67 -12.84
N TYR A 60 -17.11 -15.64 -12.54
CA TYR A 60 -16.68 -16.64 -13.50
C TYR A 60 -17.68 -17.79 -13.58
N HIS A 61 -18.14 -18.11 -14.78
CA HIS A 61 -19.12 -19.16 -15.04
C HIS A 61 -18.55 -20.34 -15.86
N GLY A 62 -17.22 -20.40 -16.01
CA GLY A 62 -16.55 -21.49 -16.69
C GLY A 62 -16.28 -22.71 -15.78
N PRO A 63 -15.47 -23.68 -16.25
CA PRO A 63 -15.05 -24.84 -15.46
C PRO A 63 -14.32 -24.41 -14.18
N ALA A 64 -14.43 -25.23 -13.13
CA ALA A 64 -13.68 -24.98 -11.89
C ALA A 64 -12.16 -24.93 -12.17
N LEU A 65 -11.51 -23.88 -11.64
CA LEU A 65 -10.07 -23.67 -11.79
C LEU A 65 -9.31 -24.35 -10.64
N SER A 66 -8.24 -25.07 -10.97
CA SER A 66 -7.30 -25.59 -9.98
C SER A 66 -6.51 -24.44 -9.33
N ASP A 67 -5.88 -24.71 -8.20
CA ASP A 67 -5.00 -23.75 -7.52
C ASP A 67 -3.82 -23.33 -8.39
N GLU A 68 -3.29 -24.25 -9.22
CA GLU A 68 -2.22 -23.96 -10.18
C GLU A 68 -2.68 -23.01 -11.30
N GLU A 69 -3.91 -23.19 -11.80
CA GLU A 69 -4.49 -22.30 -12.79
C GLU A 69 -4.74 -20.90 -12.23
N LYS A 70 -5.26 -20.82 -11.01
CA LYS A 70 -5.43 -19.55 -10.29
C LYS A 70 -4.09 -18.84 -10.06
N ALA A 71 -3.04 -19.59 -9.65
CA ALA A 71 -1.70 -19.03 -9.47
C ALA A 71 -1.14 -18.48 -10.79
N ARG A 72 -1.33 -19.19 -11.93
CA ARG A 72 -0.92 -18.69 -13.26
C ARG A 72 -1.66 -17.42 -13.66
N LEU A 73 -2.97 -17.35 -13.45
CA LEU A 73 -3.75 -16.14 -13.74
C LEU A 73 -3.27 -14.94 -12.91
N ALA A 74 -3.02 -15.17 -11.62
CA ALA A 74 -2.50 -14.13 -10.72
C ALA A 74 -1.10 -13.66 -11.17
N GLU A 75 -0.26 -14.54 -11.68
CA GLU A 75 1.07 -14.18 -12.19
C GLU A 75 0.98 -13.46 -13.54
N GLN A 76 0.16 -13.93 -14.48
CA GLN A 76 -0.09 -13.23 -15.76
C GLN A 76 -0.57 -11.80 -15.51
N LYS A 77 -1.53 -11.60 -14.58
CA LYS A 77 -1.95 -10.26 -14.17
C LYS A 77 -0.79 -9.44 -13.61
N ASN A 78 0.06 -10.05 -12.80
CA ASN A 78 1.21 -9.36 -12.22
C ASN A 78 2.22 -8.93 -13.29
N ASP A 79 2.43 -9.73 -14.31
CA ASP A 79 3.29 -9.37 -15.45
C ASP A 79 2.75 -8.17 -16.21
N LEU A 80 1.44 -8.18 -16.52
CA LEU A 80 0.76 -7.02 -17.13
C LEU A 80 0.89 -5.76 -16.25
N TYR A 81 0.71 -5.92 -14.95
CA TYR A 81 0.87 -4.83 -13.99
C TYR A 81 2.31 -4.29 -13.98
N ARG A 82 3.31 -5.17 -13.93
CA ARG A 82 4.72 -4.76 -13.95
C ARG A 82 5.12 -4.05 -15.25
N GLU A 83 4.58 -4.50 -16.40
CA GLU A 83 4.80 -3.80 -17.68
C GLU A 83 4.22 -2.38 -17.61
N SER A 84 2.99 -2.23 -17.12
CA SER A 84 2.37 -0.90 -17.01
C SER A 84 3.08 0.02 -16.01
N LEU A 85 3.65 -0.53 -14.92
CA LEU A 85 4.45 0.25 -13.97
C LEU A 85 5.72 0.87 -14.58
N LYS A 86 6.19 0.38 -15.73
CA LYS A 86 7.33 1.00 -16.43
C LYS A 86 7.00 2.39 -16.97
N GLU A 87 5.72 2.71 -17.12
CA GLU A 87 5.25 4.04 -17.49
C GLU A 87 5.33 5.05 -16.34
N MET A 88 5.47 4.57 -15.10
CA MET A 88 5.63 5.46 -13.95
C MET A 88 6.93 6.25 -14.03
N SER A 89 6.89 7.45 -13.48
CA SER A 89 7.98 8.42 -13.50
C SER A 89 7.99 9.24 -12.20
N PRO A 90 8.99 10.07 -11.93
CA PRO A 90 8.97 10.99 -10.80
C PRO A 90 7.77 11.95 -10.77
N ALA A 91 7.07 12.15 -11.90
CA ALA A 91 5.84 12.94 -11.96
C ALA A 91 4.64 12.28 -11.26
N ASP A 92 4.71 10.96 -11.03
CA ASP A 92 3.68 10.20 -10.29
C ASP A 92 3.83 10.32 -8.76
N LEU A 93 4.89 10.97 -8.28
CA LEU A 93 5.03 11.38 -6.89
C LEU A 93 4.41 12.77 -6.71
N PRO A 94 3.28 12.91 -5.97
CA PRO A 94 2.67 14.21 -5.75
C PRO A 94 3.64 15.17 -5.04
N ALA A 95 3.71 16.41 -5.48
CA ALA A 95 4.61 17.42 -4.90
C ALA A 95 4.38 17.60 -3.40
N GLU A 96 3.11 17.60 -2.97
CA GLU A 96 2.74 17.68 -1.55
C GLU A 96 3.31 16.53 -0.72
N VAL A 97 3.27 15.30 -1.24
CA VAL A 97 3.86 14.13 -0.58
C VAL A 97 5.36 14.32 -0.44
N LYS A 98 6.05 14.70 -1.54
CA LYS A 98 7.50 14.92 -1.52
C LYS A 98 7.92 16.00 -0.52
N GLU A 99 7.21 17.13 -0.50
CA GLU A 99 7.46 18.24 0.45
C GLU A 99 7.24 17.80 1.91
N THR A 100 6.19 17.01 2.15
CA THR A 100 5.89 16.47 3.47
C THR A 100 6.99 15.52 3.94
N LEU A 101 7.40 14.58 3.08
CA LEU A 101 8.49 13.65 3.37
C LEU A 101 9.80 14.38 3.70
N ASP A 102 10.17 15.37 2.90
CA ASP A 102 11.38 16.18 3.14
C ASP A 102 11.31 16.95 4.46
N THR A 103 10.13 17.49 4.79
CA THR A 103 9.90 18.22 6.04
C THR A 103 10.03 17.30 7.26
N LEU A 104 9.36 16.13 7.24
CA LEU A 104 9.42 15.16 8.32
C LEU A 104 10.86 14.66 8.56
N ARG A 105 11.60 14.41 7.47
CA ARG A 105 13.04 14.07 7.55
C ARG A 105 13.86 15.21 8.13
N GLY A 106 13.59 16.45 7.71
CA GLY A 106 14.24 17.65 8.25
C GLY A 106 13.98 17.86 9.74
N MET A 107 12.85 17.36 10.25
CA MET A 107 12.54 17.33 11.69
C MET A 107 13.28 16.21 12.45
N GLY A 108 14.04 15.36 11.78
CA GLY A 108 14.81 14.28 12.38
C GLY A 108 14.07 12.96 12.56
N LEU A 109 12.85 12.83 12.00
CA LEU A 109 12.08 11.58 12.03
C LEU A 109 12.71 10.55 11.07
N LYS A 110 12.70 9.28 11.48
CA LYS A 110 12.98 8.16 10.60
C LYS A 110 11.77 7.84 9.77
N LEU A 111 11.98 7.57 8.47
CA LEU A 111 10.89 7.34 7.52
C LEU A 111 11.03 5.97 6.87
N ALA A 112 9.97 5.17 6.92
CA ALA A 112 9.94 3.84 6.34
C ALA A 112 8.70 3.60 5.49
N ILE A 113 8.77 2.56 4.66
CA ILE A 113 7.62 2.00 3.94
C ILE A 113 7.16 0.70 4.60
N GLY A 114 5.83 0.51 4.66
CA GLY A 114 5.17 -0.73 5.06
C GLY A 114 4.07 -1.11 4.07
N SER A 115 4.41 -1.81 2.99
CA SER A 115 3.50 -2.17 1.89
C SER A 115 3.38 -3.67 1.70
N SER A 116 2.18 -4.20 1.45
CA SER A 116 2.00 -5.63 1.12
C SER A 116 2.42 -5.98 -0.32
N SER A 117 2.80 -5.00 -1.14
CA SER A 117 3.19 -5.21 -2.53
C SER A 117 4.62 -5.73 -2.68
N LYS A 118 4.81 -6.80 -3.46
CA LYS A 118 6.14 -7.27 -3.87
C LYS A 118 6.83 -6.36 -4.89
N ASN A 119 6.09 -5.43 -5.50
CA ASN A 119 6.61 -4.49 -6.49
C ASN A 119 7.09 -3.17 -5.86
N THR A 120 7.03 -3.02 -4.54
CA THR A 120 7.41 -1.81 -3.80
C THR A 120 8.79 -1.26 -4.21
N PRO A 121 9.89 -2.05 -4.29
CA PRO A 121 11.19 -1.51 -4.67
C PRO A 121 11.21 -0.96 -6.09
N PHE A 122 10.48 -1.60 -7.01
CA PHE A 122 10.37 -1.15 -8.39
C PHE A 122 9.61 0.17 -8.48
N ILE A 123 8.45 0.28 -7.82
CA ILE A 123 7.64 1.51 -7.79
C ILE A 123 8.45 2.67 -7.22
N LEU A 124 9.08 2.48 -6.06
CA LEU A 124 9.91 3.51 -5.44
C LEU A 124 11.03 4.00 -6.38
N LYS A 125 11.66 3.09 -7.13
CA LYS A 125 12.67 3.46 -8.13
C LYS A 125 12.07 4.32 -9.23
N GLN A 126 10.90 3.95 -9.77
CA GLN A 126 10.24 4.67 -10.86
C GLN A 126 9.85 6.11 -10.44
N ILE A 127 9.35 6.30 -9.24
CA ILE A 127 8.95 7.62 -8.73
C ILE A 127 10.12 8.43 -8.14
N GLY A 128 11.37 7.96 -8.29
CA GLY A 128 12.57 8.69 -7.84
C GLY A 128 12.89 8.58 -6.35
N LEU A 129 12.27 7.63 -5.63
CA LEU A 129 12.50 7.38 -4.20
C LEU A 129 13.28 6.07 -3.93
N GLY A 130 13.95 5.49 -4.93
CA GLY A 130 14.79 4.32 -4.76
C GLY A 130 15.92 4.58 -3.76
N GLY A 131 15.95 3.83 -2.64
CA GLY A 131 16.96 4.02 -1.58
C GLY A 131 16.78 5.29 -0.74
N TRP A 132 15.63 5.97 -0.86
CA TRP A 132 15.38 7.20 -0.12
C TRP A 132 14.92 6.95 1.33
N PHE A 133 14.12 5.92 1.60
CA PHE A 133 13.63 5.58 2.92
C PHE A 133 14.69 4.91 3.79
N ASP A 134 14.61 5.10 5.13
CA ASP A 134 15.52 4.47 6.10
C ASP A 134 15.26 2.95 6.20
N ALA A 135 14.04 2.49 5.95
CA ALA A 135 13.68 1.09 5.88
C ALA A 135 12.52 0.85 4.90
N VAL A 136 12.47 -0.34 4.32
CA VAL A 136 11.36 -0.78 3.45
C VAL A 136 10.98 -2.20 3.85
N SER A 137 9.81 -2.34 4.45
CA SER A 137 9.14 -3.63 4.66
C SER A 137 8.08 -3.78 3.57
N ASP A 138 8.15 -4.89 2.83
CA ASP A 138 7.27 -5.10 1.68
C ASP A 138 6.86 -6.58 1.51
N GLY A 139 6.07 -6.88 0.48
CA GLY A 139 5.58 -8.21 0.18
C GLY A 139 6.67 -9.27 -0.08
N ASN A 140 7.95 -8.90 -0.17
CA ASN A 140 9.05 -9.84 -0.35
C ASN A 140 9.61 -10.32 1.00
N ASN A 141 9.41 -9.57 2.07
CA ASN A 141 9.94 -9.89 3.39
C ASN A 141 8.88 -10.20 4.46
N ILE A 142 7.60 -10.24 4.08
CA ILE A 142 6.49 -10.64 4.96
C ILE A 142 5.87 -11.95 4.50
N THR A 143 5.17 -12.61 5.42
CA THR A 143 4.42 -13.86 5.17
C THR A 143 2.91 -13.63 5.19
N ARG A 144 2.45 -12.62 5.92
CA ARG A 144 1.05 -12.28 6.09
C ARG A 144 0.80 -10.83 5.69
N SER A 145 -0.24 -10.64 4.87
CA SER A 145 -0.65 -9.31 4.42
C SER A 145 -1.61 -8.66 5.42
N LYS A 146 -1.77 -7.33 5.34
CA LYS A 146 -2.79 -6.57 6.07
C LYS A 146 -4.17 -7.28 6.00
N PRO A 147 -4.92 -7.37 7.08
CA PRO A 147 -4.81 -6.66 8.36
C PRO A 147 -3.85 -7.29 9.40
N ASP A 148 -2.99 -8.24 9.02
CA ASP A 148 -1.92 -8.69 9.91
C ASP A 148 -0.88 -7.56 10.05
N PRO A 149 -0.38 -7.29 11.27
CA PRO A 149 0.54 -6.20 11.55
C PRO A 149 1.96 -6.42 11.04
N GLU A 150 2.30 -7.60 10.52
CA GLU A 150 3.66 -8.03 10.23
C GLU A 150 4.46 -6.99 9.44
N VAL A 151 3.85 -6.36 8.42
CA VAL A 151 4.54 -5.40 7.56
C VAL A 151 5.00 -4.15 8.31
N PHE A 152 4.19 -3.64 9.22
CA PHE A 152 4.52 -2.45 10.00
C PHE A 152 5.45 -2.76 11.17
N VAL A 153 5.24 -3.91 11.85
CA VAL A 153 6.13 -4.38 12.91
C VAL A 153 7.55 -4.58 12.36
N LYS A 154 7.70 -5.25 11.21
CA LYS A 154 9.00 -5.39 10.55
C LYS A 154 9.64 -4.07 10.16
N ALA A 155 8.86 -3.10 9.67
CA ALA A 155 9.39 -1.78 9.36
C ALA A 155 9.95 -1.09 10.62
N ALA A 156 9.24 -1.15 11.74
CA ALA A 156 9.69 -0.63 13.03
C ALA A 156 10.96 -1.34 13.54
N GLU A 157 11.00 -2.68 13.44
CA GLU A 157 12.18 -3.49 13.78
C GLU A 157 13.41 -3.12 12.94
N MET A 158 13.24 -2.93 11.62
CA MET A 158 14.31 -2.50 10.72
C MET A 158 14.85 -1.10 11.05
N LEU A 159 13.99 -0.21 11.57
CA LEU A 159 14.38 1.11 12.05
C LEU A 159 15.02 1.05 13.44
N GLY A 160 14.85 -0.04 14.20
CA GLY A 160 15.25 -0.15 15.60
C GLY A 160 14.44 0.76 16.53
N ILE A 161 13.18 1.06 16.19
CA ILE A 161 12.30 1.97 16.95
C ILE A 161 11.11 1.18 17.50
N PRO A 162 10.77 1.34 18.80
CA PRO A 162 9.60 0.70 19.38
C PRO A 162 8.30 1.09 18.68
N ALA A 163 7.36 0.15 18.56
CA ALA A 163 6.11 0.34 17.83
C ALA A 163 5.31 1.56 18.34
N GLU A 164 5.24 1.75 19.65
CA GLU A 164 4.54 2.88 20.27
C GLU A 164 5.17 4.26 19.97
N ARG A 165 6.39 4.27 19.39
CA ARG A 165 7.09 5.48 18.93
C ARG A 165 6.99 5.66 17.41
N CYS A 166 6.27 4.75 16.71
CA CYS A 166 6.01 4.81 15.28
C CYS A 166 4.57 5.30 15.01
N LEU A 167 4.43 6.14 13.98
CA LEU A 167 3.15 6.53 13.40
C LEU A 167 2.98 5.84 12.06
N VAL A 168 1.90 5.10 11.86
CA VAL A 168 1.54 4.52 10.55
C VAL A 168 0.70 5.52 9.78
N VAL A 169 0.92 5.61 8.46
CA VAL A 169 0.10 6.40 7.53
C VAL A 169 -0.53 5.47 6.50
N GLU A 170 -1.86 5.51 6.38
CA GLU A 170 -2.64 4.52 5.62
C GLU A 170 -3.86 5.13 4.93
N ASP A 171 -4.25 4.53 3.78
CA ASP A 171 -5.46 4.90 3.04
C ASP A 171 -6.58 3.84 3.12
N ALA A 172 -6.25 2.62 3.54
CA ALA A 172 -7.16 1.47 3.60
C ALA A 172 -7.49 1.08 5.05
N VAL A 173 -8.76 0.70 5.31
CA VAL A 173 -9.22 0.26 6.64
C VAL A 173 -8.42 -0.94 7.16
N SER A 174 -8.12 -1.92 6.27
CA SER A 174 -7.31 -3.10 6.64
C SER A 174 -5.88 -2.75 7.06
N GLY A 175 -5.31 -1.69 6.49
CA GLY A 175 -3.99 -1.22 6.88
C GLY A 175 -4.03 -0.43 8.19
N ALA A 176 -5.06 0.38 8.42
CA ALA A 176 -5.27 1.02 9.73
C ALA A 176 -5.41 -0.02 10.85
N GLU A 177 -6.17 -1.09 10.61
CA GLU A 177 -6.30 -2.22 11.54
C GLU A 177 -4.94 -2.89 11.80
N ALA A 178 -4.12 -3.10 10.75
CA ALA A 178 -2.78 -3.66 10.88
C ALA A 178 -1.87 -2.77 11.76
N GLY A 179 -1.90 -1.45 11.55
CA GLY A 179 -1.15 -0.50 12.38
C GLY A 179 -1.54 -0.58 13.85
N HIS A 180 -2.83 -0.54 14.16
CA HIS A 180 -3.33 -0.66 15.54
C HIS A 180 -2.99 -2.01 16.18
N ARG A 181 -3.14 -3.13 15.46
CA ARG A 181 -2.73 -4.46 15.93
C ARG A 181 -1.22 -4.56 16.19
N GLY A 182 -0.42 -3.79 15.46
CA GLY A 182 1.02 -3.67 15.66
C GLY A 182 1.42 -2.79 16.86
N GLY A 183 0.45 -2.24 17.61
CA GLY A 183 0.72 -1.36 18.75
C GLY A 183 1.10 0.07 18.36
N MET A 184 0.84 0.47 17.13
CA MET A 184 1.16 1.80 16.58
C MET A 184 -0.06 2.71 16.55
N LYS A 185 0.17 4.01 16.57
CA LYS A 185 -0.84 5.01 16.24
C LYS A 185 -0.96 5.12 14.73
N VAL A 186 -2.16 5.45 14.24
CA VAL A 186 -2.47 5.49 12.81
C VAL A 186 -3.06 6.83 12.42
N ALA A 187 -2.48 7.43 11.39
CA ALA A 187 -3.02 8.60 10.68
C ALA A 187 -3.54 8.14 9.31
N CYS A 188 -4.81 8.36 9.04
CA CYS A 188 -5.46 7.88 7.83
C CYS A 188 -5.71 9.02 6.84
N VAL A 189 -5.61 8.69 5.56
CA VAL A 189 -6.08 9.48 4.41
C VAL A 189 -7.12 8.67 3.62
N GLY A 190 -7.69 9.23 2.59
CA GLY A 190 -8.54 8.51 1.63
C GLY A 190 -9.72 7.79 2.25
N ASP A 191 -9.91 6.52 1.91
CA ASP A 191 -11.06 5.74 2.34
C ASP A 191 -10.99 5.37 3.84
N ALA A 192 -9.81 5.09 4.37
CA ALA A 192 -9.64 4.83 5.80
C ALA A 192 -10.03 6.07 6.64
N ALA A 193 -9.65 7.27 6.20
CA ALA A 193 -10.03 8.52 6.88
C ALA A 193 -11.55 8.75 6.84
N LYS A 194 -12.20 8.54 5.68
CA LYS A 194 -13.66 8.67 5.54
C LYS A 194 -14.42 7.70 6.47
N ASN A 195 -13.85 6.54 6.75
CA ASN A 195 -14.42 5.55 7.66
C ASN A 195 -14.04 5.78 9.13
N GLY A 196 -13.26 6.83 9.44
CA GLY A 196 -12.84 7.12 10.81
C GLY A 196 -11.92 6.05 11.41
N ALA A 197 -11.12 5.38 10.56
CA ALA A 197 -10.32 4.23 10.97
C ALA A 197 -9.03 4.60 11.72
N GLY A 198 -8.59 5.85 11.65
CA GLY A 198 -7.35 6.32 12.26
C GLY A 198 -7.54 7.00 13.62
N ASP A 199 -6.46 7.11 14.39
CA ASP A 199 -6.37 8.06 15.53
C ASP A 199 -6.45 9.51 15.02
N TRP A 200 -6.00 9.77 13.80
CA TRP A 200 -6.18 10.99 13.02
C TRP A 200 -6.71 10.64 11.63
N ASN A 201 -7.74 11.34 11.21
CA ASN A 201 -8.33 11.18 9.89
C ASN A 201 -8.13 12.49 9.12
N MET A 202 -7.17 12.49 8.21
CA MET A 202 -6.63 13.65 7.54
C MET A 202 -7.27 13.84 6.15
N GLU A 203 -7.38 15.08 5.73
CA GLU A 203 -7.71 15.42 4.33
C GLU A 203 -6.44 15.43 3.46
N SER A 204 -5.27 15.71 4.05
CA SER A 204 -4.00 15.88 3.39
C SER A 204 -2.86 15.25 4.21
N VAL A 205 -1.90 14.62 3.54
CA VAL A 205 -0.69 14.09 4.18
C VAL A 205 0.16 15.19 4.84
N ARG A 206 -0.02 16.44 4.45
CA ARG A 206 0.68 17.60 5.05
C ARG A 206 0.37 17.77 6.54
N GLU A 207 -0.81 17.35 6.99
CA GLU A 207 -1.22 17.42 8.40
C GLU A 207 -0.30 16.57 9.33
N LEU A 208 0.42 15.59 8.77
CA LEU A 208 1.44 14.82 9.50
C LEU A 208 2.49 15.70 10.17
N ILE A 209 2.81 16.85 9.56
CA ILE A 209 3.81 17.80 10.10
C ILE A 209 3.38 18.29 11.48
N ASP A 210 2.11 18.60 11.66
CA ASP A 210 1.60 19.09 12.95
C ASP A 210 1.33 17.94 13.93
N ILE A 211 0.81 16.82 13.45
CA ILE A 211 0.59 15.61 14.26
C ILE A 211 1.92 15.13 14.91
N THR A 212 3.03 15.21 14.19
CA THR A 212 4.34 14.72 14.67
C THR A 212 5.05 15.71 15.59
N LYS A 213 4.73 17.01 15.52
CA LYS A 213 5.27 18.04 16.45
C LYS A 213 4.73 17.87 17.88
N GLY A 214 3.46 17.48 17.96
CA GLY A 214 2.66 17.17 19.14
C GLY A 214 2.63 17.41 20.21
#